data_e79e9b315e3f894a63ec58ffcbab7579
#
_entry.id   e79e9b315e3f894a63ec58ffcbab7579
#
_cell.length_a   1.000
_cell.length_b   1.000
_cell.length_c   1.000
_cell.angle_alpha   90.00
_cell.angle_beta   90.00
_cell.angle_gamma   90.00
#
_symmetry.space_group_name_H-M   'P 1'
#
loop_
_entity.id
_entity.type
_entity.pdbx_description
1 polymer ?
#
loop_
_entity_poly.entity_id
_entity_poly.type
_entity_poly.pdbx_seq_one_letter_code
_entity_poly.pdbx_strand_id
1 'polypeptide(L)'
;MQADTEPGQLQKEIDALKQEVSELKDKNLRQLAEMDNIRKNAAKQRQDYMKYKYDGIAGDLLEVLDNFDRCLKNIEDESVKEGISLIKTQLLSVFAKNSIRPMEIKEGDEFNTDYHEAVSVINAGEEMKNKVVAVTDTGYTYGDKVLRYAKVVVGQ
;
A
#
# COMPACT_ATOMS: atom_id res chain seq x y z
N MET A 1 -40.96 39.10 -57.26
CA MET A 1 -39.56 39.21 -56.71
C MET A 1 -39.48 38.68 -55.29
N GLN A 2 -39.69 37.40 -55.04
CA GLN A 2 -39.60 36.83 -53.66
C GLN A 2 -39.18 35.34 -53.65
N ALA A 3 -38.59 34.80 -54.73
CA ALA A 3 -38.25 33.37 -54.82
C ALA A 3 -36.74 33.06 -54.70
N ASP A 4 -35.86 34.08 -54.67
CA ASP A 4 -34.39 33.84 -54.65
C ASP A 4 -33.74 33.89 -53.25
N THR A 5 -34.52 34.17 -52.20
CA THR A 5 -33.95 34.35 -50.85
C THR A 5 -33.96 33.03 -50.06
N GLU A 6 -34.84 32.10 -50.36
CA GLU A 6 -34.98 30.83 -49.64
C GLU A 6 -33.81 29.83 -49.83
N PRO A 7 -33.28 29.59 -51.07
CA PRO A 7 -32.19 28.64 -51.25
C PRO A 7 -30.90 29.09 -50.56
N GLY A 8 -30.62 30.37 -50.54
CA GLY A 8 -29.42 30.91 -49.89
C GLY A 8 -29.49 30.88 -48.36
N GLN A 9 -30.66 31.02 -47.77
CA GLN A 9 -30.85 30.91 -46.33
C GLN A 9 -30.77 29.45 -45.88
N LEU A 10 -31.41 28.53 -46.61
CA LEU A 10 -31.32 27.07 -46.34
C LEU A 10 -29.86 26.57 -46.42
N GLN A 11 -29.10 27.02 -47.41
CA GLN A 11 -27.69 26.62 -47.51
C GLN A 11 -26.86 27.10 -46.32
N LYS A 12 -27.05 28.33 -45.84
CA LYS A 12 -26.38 28.86 -44.65
C LYS A 12 -26.75 28.08 -43.39
N GLU A 13 -28.01 27.67 -43.24
CA GLU A 13 -28.50 26.87 -42.13
C GLU A 13 -27.89 25.45 -42.16
N ILE A 14 -27.81 24.82 -43.34
CA ILE A 14 -27.13 23.54 -43.52
C ILE A 14 -25.66 23.62 -43.14
N ASP A 15 -24.95 24.68 -43.54
CA ASP A 15 -23.54 24.84 -43.24
C ASP A 15 -23.33 25.10 -41.75
N ALA A 16 -24.20 25.90 -41.10
CA ALA A 16 -24.16 26.10 -39.64
C ALA A 16 -24.44 24.81 -38.88
N LEU A 17 -25.46 24.03 -39.29
CA LEU A 17 -25.75 22.74 -38.67
C LEU A 17 -24.63 21.70 -38.84
N LYS A 18 -23.97 21.69 -40.01
CA LYS A 18 -22.78 20.84 -40.24
C LYS A 18 -21.61 21.21 -39.29
N GLN A 19 -21.39 22.49 -39.08
CA GLN A 19 -20.38 22.97 -38.18
C GLN A 19 -20.68 22.56 -36.73
N GLU A 20 -21.92 22.77 -36.26
CA GLU A 20 -22.39 22.38 -34.95
C GLU A 20 -22.25 20.85 -34.72
N VAL A 21 -22.64 20.05 -35.73
CA VAL A 21 -22.47 18.58 -35.67
C VAL A 21 -21.00 18.19 -35.58
N SER A 22 -20.08 18.89 -36.27
CA SER A 22 -18.65 18.66 -36.17
C SER A 22 -18.13 18.98 -34.77
N GLU A 23 -18.48 20.14 -34.22
CA GLU A 23 -18.10 20.55 -32.86
C GLU A 23 -18.63 19.62 -31.79
N LEU A 24 -19.89 19.18 -31.92
CA LEU A 24 -20.51 18.19 -31.02
C LEU A 24 -19.84 16.82 -31.10
N LYS A 25 -19.42 16.38 -32.30
CA LYS A 25 -18.65 15.13 -32.46
C LYS A 25 -17.29 15.22 -31.77
N ASP A 26 -16.58 16.32 -31.97
CA ASP A 26 -15.27 16.54 -31.32
C ASP A 26 -15.40 16.61 -29.80
N LYS A 27 -16.43 17.28 -29.29
CA LYS A 27 -16.74 17.33 -27.86
C LYS A 27 -17.07 15.93 -27.33
N ASN A 28 -17.86 15.15 -28.05
CA ASN A 28 -18.22 13.79 -27.68
C ASN A 28 -16.99 12.89 -27.63
N LEU A 29 -16.09 12.96 -28.62
CA LEU A 29 -14.83 12.20 -28.61
C LEU A 29 -13.94 12.54 -27.41
N ARG A 30 -13.84 13.81 -27.06
CA ARG A 30 -13.09 14.25 -25.86
C ARG A 30 -13.72 13.70 -24.58
N GLN A 31 -15.05 13.77 -24.45
CA GLN A 31 -15.78 13.23 -23.31
C GLN A 31 -15.62 11.71 -23.18
N LEU A 32 -15.65 10.97 -24.31
CA LEU A 32 -15.41 9.52 -24.30
C LEU A 32 -13.97 9.19 -23.82
N ALA A 33 -12.97 9.93 -24.29
CA ALA A 33 -11.59 9.76 -23.86
C ALA A 33 -11.42 10.06 -22.34
N GLU A 34 -12.10 11.10 -21.88
CA GLU A 34 -12.09 11.47 -20.46
C GLU A 34 -12.79 10.42 -19.58
N MET A 35 -13.93 9.90 -20.02
CA MET A 35 -14.63 8.81 -19.36
C MET A 35 -13.77 7.54 -19.28
N ASP A 36 -13.03 7.21 -20.33
CA ASP A 36 -12.12 6.05 -20.33
C ASP A 36 -10.97 6.24 -19.32
N ASN A 37 -10.42 7.44 -19.23
CA ASN A 37 -9.39 7.77 -18.25
C ASN A 37 -9.94 7.67 -16.81
N ILE A 38 -11.15 8.20 -16.57
CA ILE A 38 -11.81 8.11 -15.27
C ILE A 38 -12.05 6.63 -14.89
N ARG A 39 -12.53 5.81 -15.82
CA ARG A 39 -12.74 4.37 -15.59
C ARG A 39 -11.44 3.64 -15.23
N LYS A 40 -10.36 3.90 -15.98
CA LYS A 40 -9.04 3.31 -15.71
C LYS A 40 -8.52 3.71 -14.32
N ASN A 41 -8.62 4.99 -13.99
CA ASN A 41 -8.19 5.49 -12.69
C ASN A 41 -9.03 4.92 -11.54
N ALA A 42 -10.35 4.85 -11.68
CA ALA A 42 -11.23 4.27 -10.69
C ALA A 42 -10.97 2.77 -10.48
N ALA A 43 -10.72 2.03 -11.57
CA ALA A 43 -10.35 0.62 -11.49
C ALA A 43 -9.03 0.40 -10.73
N LYS A 44 -8.01 1.23 -11.03
CA LYS A 44 -6.71 1.21 -10.34
C LYS A 44 -6.89 1.54 -8.86
N GLN A 45 -7.58 2.62 -8.52
CA GLN A 45 -7.84 3.02 -7.12
C GLN A 45 -8.58 1.92 -6.35
N ARG A 46 -9.58 1.28 -6.99
CA ARG A 46 -10.30 0.16 -6.38
C ARG A 46 -9.38 -1.03 -6.12
N GLN A 47 -8.49 -1.34 -7.06
CA GLN A 47 -7.51 -2.41 -6.90
C GLN A 47 -6.54 -2.12 -5.75
N ASP A 48 -6.01 -0.89 -5.67
CA ASP A 48 -5.11 -0.46 -4.61
C ASP A 48 -5.83 -0.48 -3.25
N TYR A 49 -7.07 0.00 -3.18
CA TYR A 49 -7.87 -0.06 -1.96
C TYR A 49 -8.12 -1.50 -1.50
N MET A 50 -8.46 -2.41 -2.43
CA MET A 50 -8.69 -3.82 -2.10
C MET A 50 -7.40 -4.54 -1.68
N LYS A 51 -6.25 -4.13 -2.22
CA LYS A 51 -4.94 -4.69 -1.89
C LYS A 51 -4.53 -4.36 -0.44
N TYR A 52 -4.85 -3.15 0.04
CA TYR A 52 -4.40 -2.65 1.36
C TYR A 52 -5.55 -2.34 2.34
N LYS A 53 -6.72 -2.95 2.13
CA LYS A 53 -7.91 -2.67 2.95
C LYS A 53 -7.76 -2.99 4.44
N TYR A 54 -6.79 -3.82 4.80
CA TYR A 54 -6.53 -4.22 6.19
C TYR A 54 -5.36 -3.47 6.84
N ASP A 55 -4.78 -2.49 6.14
CA ASP A 55 -3.57 -1.77 6.58
C ASP A 55 -3.71 -1.21 8.00
N GLY A 56 -4.79 -0.48 8.28
CA GLY A 56 -5.04 0.12 9.59
C GLY A 56 -5.22 -0.91 10.70
N ILE A 57 -6.17 -1.83 10.53
CA ILE A 57 -6.45 -2.85 11.57
C ILE A 57 -5.26 -3.81 11.76
N ALA A 58 -4.50 -4.08 10.71
CA ALA A 58 -3.31 -4.90 10.82
C ALA A 58 -2.22 -4.19 11.63
N GLY A 59 -2.03 -2.87 11.42
CA GLY A 59 -1.12 -2.06 12.21
C GLY A 59 -1.45 -2.12 13.70
N ASP A 60 -2.72 -1.93 14.07
CA ASP A 60 -3.18 -1.98 15.46
C ASP A 60 -2.97 -3.38 16.08
N LEU A 61 -3.19 -4.45 15.30
CA LEU A 61 -2.97 -5.82 15.76
C LEU A 61 -1.49 -6.18 15.96
N LEU A 62 -0.55 -5.45 15.35
CA LEU A 62 0.88 -5.66 15.62
C LEU A 62 1.25 -5.32 17.06
N GLU A 63 0.60 -4.32 17.67
CA GLU A 63 0.81 -4.02 19.10
C GLU A 63 0.35 -5.18 19.99
N VAL A 64 -0.71 -5.87 19.60
CA VAL A 64 -1.17 -7.08 20.30
C VAL A 64 -0.13 -8.20 20.18
N LEU A 65 0.49 -8.39 19.01
CA LEU A 65 1.56 -9.36 18.83
C LEU A 65 2.79 -9.04 19.69
N ASP A 66 3.18 -7.76 19.78
CA ASP A 66 4.29 -7.34 20.65
C ASP A 66 4.00 -7.63 22.13
N ASN A 67 2.72 -7.48 22.54
CA ASN A 67 2.31 -7.85 23.91
C ASN A 67 2.39 -9.34 24.15
N PHE A 68 2.05 -10.20 23.16
CA PHE A 68 2.29 -11.64 23.27
C PHE A 68 3.78 -11.95 23.45
N ASP A 69 4.67 -11.31 22.70
CA ASP A 69 6.12 -11.50 22.83
C ASP A 69 6.63 -11.08 24.20
N ARG A 70 6.12 -9.99 24.74
CA ARG A 70 6.45 -9.52 26.09
C ARG A 70 5.92 -10.47 27.16
N CYS A 71 4.71 -10.98 27.03
CA CYS A 71 4.15 -11.97 27.91
C CYS A 71 5.00 -13.25 27.92
N LEU A 72 5.33 -13.79 26.74
CA LEU A 72 6.11 -15.03 26.61
C LEU A 72 7.49 -14.96 27.24
N LYS A 73 8.10 -13.76 27.32
CA LYS A 73 9.40 -13.55 28.00
C LYS A 73 9.31 -13.60 29.52
N ASN A 74 8.12 -13.31 30.10
CA ASN A 74 7.94 -13.15 31.54
C ASN A 74 7.16 -14.28 32.20
N ILE A 75 6.63 -15.23 31.43
CA ILE A 75 5.87 -16.38 31.94
C ILE A 75 6.82 -17.52 32.27
N GLU A 76 6.74 -18.01 33.51
CA GLU A 76 7.51 -19.17 34.00
C GLU A 76 6.77 -20.50 33.81
N ASP A 77 5.42 -20.49 33.79
CA ASP A 77 4.62 -21.67 33.59
C ASP A 77 4.61 -22.13 32.12
N GLU A 78 5.26 -23.24 31.85
CA GLU A 78 5.42 -23.78 30.49
C GLU A 78 4.08 -24.11 29.83
N SER A 79 3.06 -24.58 30.58
CA SER A 79 1.73 -24.90 30.03
C SER A 79 1.02 -23.62 29.55
N VAL A 80 1.11 -22.54 30.33
CA VAL A 80 0.56 -21.22 29.95
C VAL A 80 1.31 -20.66 28.75
N LYS A 81 2.65 -20.80 28.75
CA LYS A 81 3.52 -20.35 27.67
C LYS A 81 3.22 -21.05 26.35
N GLU A 82 3.02 -22.39 26.37
CA GLU A 82 2.55 -23.14 25.20
C GLU A 82 1.20 -22.65 24.68
N GLY A 83 0.24 -22.42 25.57
CA GLY A 83 -1.08 -21.91 25.20
C GLY A 83 -1.03 -20.55 24.50
N ILE A 84 -0.25 -19.60 25.06
CA ILE A 84 -0.08 -18.27 24.48
C ILE A 84 0.70 -18.33 23.14
N SER A 85 1.72 -19.19 23.05
CA SER A 85 2.48 -19.40 21.82
C SER A 85 1.59 -19.94 20.70
N LEU A 86 0.67 -20.85 21.02
CA LEU A 86 -0.30 -21.38 20.07
C LEU A 86 -1.24 -20.26 19.53
N ILE A 87 -1.76 -19.40 20.42
CA ILE A 87 -2.62 -18.27 20.03
C ILE A 87 -1.84 -17.30 19.14
N LYS A 88 -0.60 -16.96 19.50
CA LYS A 88 0.28 -16.12 18.67
C LYS A 88 0.49 -16.73 17.29
N THR A 89 0.80 -18.01 17.21
CA THR A 89 1.01 -18.74 15.95
C THR A 89 -0.25 -18.74 15.10
N GLN A 90 -1.42 -18.88 15.69
CA GLN A 90 -2.70 -18.80 14.99
C GLN A 90 -2.93 -17.40 14.41
N LEU A 91 -2.64 -16.33 15.15
CA LEU A 91 -2.75 -14.95 14.67
C LEU A 91 -1.77 -14.68 13.51
N LEU A 92 -0.53 -15.14 13.61
CA LEU A 92 0.46 -15.03 12.52
C LEU A 92 0.00 -15.80 11.26
N SER A 93 -0.66 -16.96 11.44
CA SER A 93 -1.27 -17.72 10.34
C SER A 93 -2.38 -16.93 9.63
N VAL A 94 -3.21 -16.21 10.39
CA VAL A 94 -4.24 -15.31 9.82
C VAL A 94 -3.60 -14.16 9.06
N PHE A 95 -2.53 -13.58 9.58
CA PHE A 95 -1.76 -12.53 8.90
C PHE A 95 -1.18 -13.04 7.58
N ALA A 96 -0.53 -14.19 7.59
CA ALA A 96 0.06 -14.79 6.39
C ALA A 96 -0.98 -15.04 5.28
N LYS A 97 -2.19 -15.51 5.64
CA LYS A 97 -3.32 -15.68 4.71
C LYS A 97 -3.77 -14.36 4.06
N ASN A 98 -3.57 -13.24 4.74
CA ASN A 98 -3.88 -11.91 4.26
C ASN A 98 -2.66 -11.16 3.68
N SER A 99 -1.59 -11.87 3.33
CA SER A 99 -0.36 -11.31 2.76
C SER A 99 0.41 -10.38 3.70
N ILE A 100 0.21 -10.51 5.01
CA ILE A 100 0.98 -9.81 6.03
C ILE A 100 2.02 -10.78 6.57
N ARG A 101 3.30 -10.40 6.52
CA ARG A 101 4.42 -11.27 6.89
C ARG A 101 5.43 -10.54 7.76
N PRO A 102 6.00 -11.22 8.78
CA PRO A 102 7.13 -10.68 9.50
C PRO A 102 8.35 -10.58 8.59
N MET A 103 9.18 -9.58 8.81
CA MET A 103 10.50 -9.45 8.16
C MET A 103 11.48 -10.40 8.85
N GLU A 104 12.19 -11.18 8.04
CA GLU A 104 13.27 -12.05 8.51
C GLU A 104 14.57 -11.26 8.55
N ILE A 105 14.88 -10.63 9.68
CA ILE A 105 16.07 -9.82 9.89
C ILE A 105 16.93 -10.54 10.93
N LYS A 106 18.21 -10.70 10.61
CA LYS A 106 19.18 -11.38 11.47
C LYS A 106 20.28 -10.40 11.93
N GLU A 107 20.92 -10.74 13.03
CA GLU A 107 22.15 -10.09 13.43
C GLU A 107 23.23 -10.25 12.35
N GLY A 108 23.88 -9.16 11.99
CA GLY A 108 24.87 -9.11 10.92
C GLY A 108 24.31 -8.70 9.56
N ASP A 109 22.98 -8.63 9.38
CA ASP A 109 22.40 -8.12 8.13
C ASP A 109 22.74 -6.64 7.94
N GLU A 110 22.86 -6.20 6.69
CA GLU A 110 23.08 -4.79 6.37
C GLU A 110 21.88 -3.93 6.79
N PHE A 111 22.15 -2.78 7.38
CA PHE A 111 21.10 -1.82 7.69
C PHE A 111 20.54 -1.22 6.40
N ASN A 112 19.20 -1.32 6.24
CA ASN A 112 18.49 -0.80 5.09
C ASN A 112 17.35 0.11 5.54
N THR A 113 17.38 1.37 5.15
CA THR A 113 16.39 2.39 5.51
C THR A 113 15.00 2.13 4.92
N ASP A 114 14.88 1.28 3.89
CA ASP A 114 13.59 0.93 3.28
C ASP A 114 12.78 -0.04 4.16
N TYR A 115 13.44 -0.75 5.08
CA TYR A 115 12.81 -1.79 5.91
C TYR A 115 13.11 -1.64 7.41
N HIS A 116 14.16 -0.90 7.76
CA HIS A 116 14.65 -0.80 9.14
C HIS A 116 14.56 0.62 9.66
N GLU A 117 14.23 0.75 10.93
CA GLU A 117 14.29 1.97 11.73
C GLU A 117 15.37 1.78 12.82
N ALA A 118 16.45 2.55 12.75
CA ALA A 118 17.49 2.51 13.75
C ALA A 118 17.03 3.25 15.03
N VAL A 119 16.80 2.52 16.10
CA VAL A 119 16.38 3.09 17.40
C VAL A 119 17.59 3.43 18.28
N SER A 120 18.72 2.79 18.05
CA SER A 120 19.98 3.05 18.75
C SER A 120 21.17 2.67 17.89
N VAL A 121 22.29 3.32 18.16
CA VAL A 121 23.59 3.02 17.54
C VAL A 121 24.58 2.69 18.65
N ILE A 122 25.27 1.57 18.51
CA ILE A 122 26.27 1.12 19.53
C ILE A 122 27.59 0.79 18.87
N ASN A 123 28.66 0.91 19.63
CA ASN A 123 29.99 0.43 19.18
C ASN A 123 30.05 -1.09 19.35
N ALA A 124 29.89 -1.83 18.25
CA ALA A 124 29.90 -3.29 18.21
C ALA A 124 31.14 -3.86 17.48
N GLY A 125 32.14 -3.02 17.19
CA GLY A 125 33.33 -3.40 16.44
C GLY A 125 33.21 -3.19 14.94
N GLU A 126 34.36 -3.15 14.26
CA GLU A 126 34.43 -2.86 12.80
C GLU A 126 33.64 -3.82 11.93
N GLU A 127 33.50 -5.08 12.33
CA GLU A 127 32.73 -6.11 11.57
C GLU A 127 31.23 -5.86 11.55
N MET A 128 30.73 -5.14 12.56
CA MET A 128 29.28 -4.81 12.69
C MET A 128 28.94 -3.40 12.24
N LYS A 129 29.88 -2.69 11.66
CA LYS A 129 29.68 -1.33 11.19
C LYS A 129 28.59 -1.27 10.10
N ASN A 130 27.58 -0.41 10.28
CA ASN A 130 26.38 -0.29 9.43
C ASN A 130 25.56 -1.59 9.31
N LYS A 131 25.70 -2.51 10.27
CA LYS A 131 24.91 -3.74 10.31
C LYS A 131 23.96 -3.75 11.50
N VAL A 132 22.94 -4.60 11.40
CA VAL A 132 22.00 -4.87 12.48
C VAL A 132 22.70 -5.66 13.57
N VAL A 133 22.78 -5.11 14.78
CA VAL A 133 23.33 -5.77 15.96
C VAL A 133 22.23 -6.52 16.71
N ALA A 134 21.02 -5.94 16.78
CA ALA A 134 19.89 -6.57 17.43
C ALA A 134 18.58 -6.03 16.81
N VAL A 135 17.55 -6.88 16.81
CA VAL A 135 16.18 -6.49 16.46
C VAL A 135 15.40 -6.30 17.76
N THR A 136 14.89 -5.10 18.00
CA THR A 136 14.08 -4.79 19.19
C THR A 136 12.60 -5.06 18.94
N ASP A 137 12.07 -4.63 17.78
CA ASP A 137 10.70 -4.88 17.36
C ASP A 137 10.70 -5.44 15.94
N THR A 138 9.95 -6.50 15.73
CA THR A 138 9.82 -7.16 14.42
C THR A 138 9.10 -6.26 13.44
N GLY A 139 9.69 -6.06 12.25
CA GLY A 139 9.03 -5.39 11.13
C GLY A 139 8.04 -6.30 10.42
N TYR A 140 7.08 -5.70 9.73
CA TYR A 140 6.06 -6.44 8.97
C TYR A 140 5.82 -5.79 7.62
N THR A 141 5.60 -6.63 6.60
CA THR A 141 5.17 -6.22 5.27
C THR A 141 3.73 -6.63 5.01
N TYR A 142 3.01 -5.86 4.20
CA TYR A 142 1.71 -6.18 3.65
C TYR A 142 1.78 -6.20 2.12
N GLY A 143 1.92 -7.37 1.54
CA GLY A 143 2.30 -7.52 0.14
C GLY A 143 3.69 -6.90 -0.11
N ASP A 144 3.74 -5.89 -1.00
CA ASP A 144 4.97 -5.18 -1.37
C ASP A 144 5.20 -3.89 -0.52
N LYS A 145 4.29 -3.58 0.39
CA LYS A 145 4.34 -2.38 1.24
C LYS A 145 4.88 -2.73 2.61
N VAL A 146 5.71 -1.86 3.18
CA VAL A 146 6.08 -1.92 4.60
C VAL A 146 4.87 -1.47 5.42
N LEU A 147 4.35 -2.37 6.28
CA LEU A 147 3.30 -2.08 7.24
C LEU A 147 3.88 -1.46 8.51
N ARG A 148 5.00 -2.00 8.98
CA ARG A 148 5.79 -1.49 10.11
C ARG A 148 7.26 -1.79 9.88
N TYR A 149 8.10 -0.77 10.04
CA TYR A 149 9.55 -0.93 9.99
C TYR A 149 10.04 -1.78 11.15
N ALA A 150 11.06 -2.60 10.91
CA ALA A 150 11.73 -3.30 11.99
C ALA A 150 12.59 -2.32 12.78
N LYS A 151 12.40 -2.26 14.10
CA LYS A 151 13.27 -1.46 14.96
C LYS A 151 14.51 -2.24 15.28
N VAL A 152 15.65 -1.66 14.95
CA VAL A 152 16.96 -2.32 15.07
C VAL A 152 17.97 -1.45 15.79
N VAL A 153 18.93 -2.11 16.44
CA VAL A 153 20.16 -1.50 16.94
C VAL A 153 21.23 -1.69 15.87
N VAL A 154 21.94 -0.64 15.52
CA VAL A 154 22.93 -0.63 14.43
C VAL A 154 24.35 -0.46 15.02
N GLY A 155 25.31 -1.14 14.44
CA GLY A 155 26.72 -0.98 14.77
C GLY A 155 27.34 0.28 14.16
N GLN A 156 28.17 0.96 14.92
CA GLN A 156 28.96 2.14 14.49
C GLN A 156 30.40 1.74 14.29
#